data_d4207f39eccae7b7ffe997cc2656a765
#
_entry.id   d4207f39eccae7b7ffe997cc2656a765
#
_cell.length_a   1.000
_cell.length_b   1.000
_cell.length_c   1.000
_cell.angle_alpha   90.00
_cell.angle_beta   90.00
_cell.angle_gamma   90.00
#
_symmetry.space_group_name_H-M   'P 1'
#
loop_
_entity.id
_entity.type
_entity.pdbx_description
1 polymer ?
#
loop_
_entity_poly.entity_id
_entity_poly.type
_entity_poly.pdbx_seq_one_letter_code
_entity_poly.pdbx_strand_id
1 'polypeptide(L)'
;VRGDCCGMILKVRDGKVAGKTHYFMSNVEETSDGEIMEKLITSHYSKTDFVPDQLYLMEEPENPETVREWLMKMKQGKVEFVVPKIGDKYKLVFLVKKNARLLLDELILTKMKREFVAPSVESLRKDLRLSKLPRRIECFDISHIQGTDTVASMVVFVDGKPKKSDYRKFKIMAVMNETGTPDDFLSMREVIYR
;
A
#
# COMPACT_ATOMS: atom_id res chain seq x y z
N VAL A 1 14.18 4.60 6.63
CA VAL A 1 14.47 5.27 5.36
C VAL A 1 13.26 6.15 5.04
N ARG A 2 13.43 7.47 4.91
CA ARG A 2 12.36 8.46 4.66
C ARG A 2 11.20 8.40 5.68
N GLY A 3 11.51 8.29 6.98
CA GLY A 3 10.51 8.37 8.04
C GLY A 3 9.54 7.18 8.15
N ASP A 4 9.78 6.09 7.44
CA ASP A 4 8.98 4.87 7.58
C ASP A 4 9.70 3.83 8.46
N CYS A 5 8.94 3.14 9.30
CA CYS A 5 9.39 2.05 10.16
C CYS A 5 8.45 0.85 10.07
N CYS A 6 8.97 -0.34 10.33
CA CYS A 6 8.19 -1.56 10.45
C CYS A 6 8.49 -2.24 11.79
N GLY A 7 7.49 -2.33 12.64
CA GLY A 7 7.50 -3.18 13.84
C GLY A 7 6.93 -4.56 13.54
N MET A 8 7.52 -5.62 14.12
CA MET A 8 7.02 -6.98 13.98
C MET A 8 6.95 -7.66 15.34
N ILE A 9 5.90 -8.41 15.55
CA ILE A 9 5.68 -9.23 16.72
C ILE A 9 5.59 -10.69 16.29
N LEU A 10 6.38 -11.54 16.93
CA LEU A 10 6.35 -12.97 16.77
C LEU A 10 5.80 -13.61 18.04
N LYS A 11 4.71 -14.37 17.91
CA LYS A 11 4.14 -15.12 19.03
C LYS A 11 4.76 -16.50 19.08
N VAL A 12 5.33 -16.86 20.21
CA VAL A 12 5.94 -18.17 20.46
C VAL A 12 5.16 -18.85 21.57
N ARG A 13 4.74 -20.11 21.35
CA ARG A 13 4.09 -20.97 22.33
C ARG A 13 4.74 -22.35 22.26
N ASP A 14 5.12 -22.90 23.41
CA ASP A 14 5.76 -24.21 23.53
C ASP A 14 6.97 -24.39 22.57
N GLY A 15 7.80 -23.33 22.46
CA GLY A 15 8.97 -23.33 21.58
C GLY A 15 8.67 -23.23 20.08
N LYS A 16 7.40 -23.10 19.69
CA LYS A 16 6.97 -23.01 18.29
C LYS A 16 6.39 -21.64 17.98
N VAL A 17 6.64 -21.17 16.75
CA VAL A 17 6.04 -19.94 16.24
C VAL A 17 4.56 -20.15 16.01
N ALA A 18 3.72 -19.51 16.82
CA ALA A 18 2.27 -19.59 16.75
C ALA A 18 1.63 -18.50 15.88
N GLY A 19 2.36 -17.40 15.61
CA GLY A 19 1.85 -16.33 14.76
C GLY A 19 2.83 -15.18 14.60
N LYS A 20 2.60 -14.36 13.57
CA LYS A 20 3.33 -13.12 13.33
C LYS A 20 2.36 -11.98 13.01
N THR A 21 2.66 -10.80 13.48
CA THR A 21 1.93 -9.57 13.17
C THR A 21 2.94 -8.47 12.90
N HIS A 22 2.65 -7.58 11.94
CA HIS A 22 3.52 -6.46 11.65
C HIS A 22 2.71 -5.16 11.60
N TYR A 23 3.39 -4.05 11.86
CA TYR A 23 2.85 -2.70 11.87
C TYR A 23 3.78 -1.78 11.12
N PHE A 24 3.25 -1.04 10.17
CA PHE A 24 3.97 0.04 9.52
C PHE A 24 3.64 1.36 10.22
N MET A 25 4.68 2.14 10.49
CA MET A 25 4.59 3.47 11.08
C MET A 25 5.30 4.46 10.15
N SER A 26 4.71 5.62 9.94
CA SER A 26 5.25 6.68 9.09
C SER A 26 5.55 7.92 9.93
N ASN A 27 6.43 8.80 9.42
CA ASN A 27 6.84 10.04 10.07
C ASN A 27 7.56 9.82 11.42
N VAL A 28 8.45 8.82 11.46
CA VAL A 28 9.23 8.45 12.66
C VAL A 28 10.66 9.01 12.66
N GLU A 29 10.98 10.00 11.82
CA GLU A 29 12.34 10.53 11.63
C GLU A 29 12.95 11.11 12.91
N GLU A 30 12.12 11.74 13.74
CA GLU A 30 12.54 12.36 15.02
C GLU A 30 12.15 11.52 16.25
N THR A 31 11.69 10.28 16.04
CA THR A 31 11.18 9.41 17.10
C THR A 31 12.29 8.44 17.54
N SER A 32 12.52 8.32 18.83
CA SER A 32 13.51 7.38 19.38
C SER A 32 13.09 5.92 19.18
N ASP A 33 14.06 4.99 19.16
CA ASP A 33 13.77 3.56 19.05
C ASP A 33 12.92 3.06 20.24
N GLY A 34 13.11 3.63 21.43
CA GLY A 34 12.30 3.35 22.62
C GLY A 34 10.85 3.80 22.46
N GLU A 35 10.61 4.98 21.91
CA GLU A 35 9.27 5.49 21.64
C GLU A 35 8.56 4.66 20.53
N ILE A 36 9.30 4.24 19.49
CA ILE A 36 8.79 3.34 18.46
C ILE A 36 8.40 1.99 19.07
N MET A 37 9.23 1.46 19.99
CA MET A 37 8.93 0.21 20.69
C MET A 37 7.69 0.35 21.58
N GLU A 38 7.53 1.44 22.28
CA GLU A 38 6.36 1.74 23.09
C GLU A 38 5.08 1.82 22.23
N LYS A 39 5.13 2.54 21.09
CA LYS A 39 4.03 2.60 20.13
C LYS A 39 3.67 1.23 19.55
N LEU A 40 4.66 0.38 19.29
CA LEU A 40 4.44 -0.98 18.78
C LEU A 40 3.72 -1.84 19.81
N ILE A 41 4.19 -1.83 21.06
CA ILE A 41 3.60 -2.60 22.17
C ILE A 41 2.17 -2.14 22.42
N THR A 42 1.95 -0.85 22.57
CA THR A 42 0.61 -0.29 22.87
C THR A 42 -0.36 -0.53 21.72
N SER A 43 0.06 -0.36 20.46
CA SER A 43 -0.79 -0.63 19.28
C SER A 43 -1.19 -2.10 19.15
N HIS A 44 -0.33 -3.02 19.60
CA HIS A 44 -0.63 -4.44 19.56
C HIS A 44 -1.58 -4.86 20.67
N TYR A 45 -1.23 -4.53 21.91
CA TYR A 45 -1.98 -5.00 23.09
C TYR A 45 -3.30 -4.26 23.30
N SER A 46 -3.48 -3.06 22.74
CA SER A 46 -4.81 -2.42 22.68
C SER A 46 -5.85 -3.18 21.85
N LYS A 47 -5.41 -4.14 21.04
CA LYS A 47 -6.28 -4.93 20.14
C LYS A 47 -6.26 -6.43 20.47
N THR A 48 -5.61 -6.82 21.56
CA THR A 48 -5.38 -8.23 21.89
C THR A 48 -5.61 -8.43 23.39
N ASP A 49 -6.48 -9.35 23.74
CA ASP A 49 -6.80 -9.64 25.15
C ASP A 49 -5.73 -10.50 25.84
N PHE A 50 -4.88 -11.17 25.07
CA PHE A 50 -3.83 -12.06 25.59
C PHE A 50 -2.50 -11.33 25.73
N VAL A 51 -2.00 -11.22 26.99
CA VAL A 51 -0.68 -10.70 27.31
C VAL A 51 0.20 -11.84 27.87
N PRO A 52 1.38 -12.12 27.29
CA PRO A 52 2.28 -13.17 27.75
C PRO A 52 2.98 -12.79 29.07
N ASP A 53 3.67 -13.79 29.68
CA ASP A 53 4.50 -13.55 30.88
C ASP A 53 5.77 -12.76 30.57
N GLN A 54 6.35 -12.97 29.38
CA GLN A 54 7.60 -12.35 28.97
C GLN A 54 7.50 -11.77 27.56
N LEU A 55 7.99 -10.55 27.39
CA LEU A 55 8.21 -9.91 26.09
C LEU A 55 9.72 -9.79 25.86
N TYR A 56 10.19 -10.42 24.80
CA TYR A 56 11.56 -10.28 24.33
C TYR A 56 11.63 -9.12 23.35
N LEU A 57 12.36 -8.08 23.71
CA LEU A 57 12.40 -6.81 22.99
C LEU A 57 13.78 -6.61 22.35
N MET A 58 13.82 -5.85 21.27
CA MET A 58 15.05 -5.38 20.65
C MET A 58 15.71 -4.30 21.52
N GLU A 59 14.85 -3.42 22.07
CA GLU A 59 15.17 -2.26 22.88
C GLU A 59 14.06 -2.03 23.91
N GLU A 60 14.36 -1.41 25.03
CA GLU A 60 13.34 -1.07 26.01
C GLU A 60 12.44 0.06 25.49
N PRO A 61 11.16 0.07 25.82
CA PRO A 61 10.29 1.23 25.59
C PRO A 61 10.83 2.48 26.28
N GLU A 62 10.46 3.65 25.84
CA GLU A 62 10.90 4.90 26.46
C GLU A 62 10.45 5.01 27.93
N ASN A 63 9.21 4.58 28.22
CA ASN A 63 8.65 4.53 29.58
C ASN A 63 8.34 3.08 30.00
N PRO A 64 9.37 2.25 30.27
CA PRO A 64 9.21 0.81 30.44
C PRO A 64 8.31 0.46 31.64
N GLU A 65 8.37 1.20 32.75
CA GLU A 65 7.56 0.94 33.93
C GLU A 65 6.08 1.22 33.67
N THR A 66 5.76 2.32 33.03
CA THR A 66 4.38 2.70 32.67
C THR A 66 3.73 1.66 31.75
N VAL A 67 4.46 1.24 30.72
CA VAL A 67 3.98 0.23 29.78
C VAL A 67 3.81 -1.13 30.46
N ARG A 68 4.77 -1.50 31.35
CA ARG A 68 4.70 -2.74 32.11
C ARG A 68 3.49 -2.77 33.05
N GLU A 69 3.27 -1.72 33.83
CA GLU A 69 2.10 -1.61 34.72
C GLU A 69 0.78 -1.69 33.98
N TRP A 70 0.68 -1.04 32.85
CA TRP A 70 -0.50 -1.10 31.99
C TRP A 70 -0.76 -2.55 31.50
N LEU A 71 0.26 -3.25 31.02
CA LEU A 71 0.15 -4.67 30.59
C LEU A 71 -0.18 -5.59 31.77
N MET A 72 0.41 -5.36 32.96
CA MET A 72 0.12 -6.13 34.16
C MET A 72 -1.36 -5.96 34.61
N LYS A 73 -1.91 -4.75 34.51
CA LYS A 73 -3.33 -4.50 34.78
C LYS A 73 -4.24 -5.25 33.80
N MET A 74 -3.90 -5.24 32.51
CA MET A 74 -4.65 -5.98 31.50
C MET A 74 -4.61 -7.49 31.74
N LYS A 75 -3.45 -8.02 32.06
CA LYS A 75 -3.23 -9.45 32.29
C LYS A 75 -3.73 -9.94 33.65
N GLN A 76 -3.86 -9.05 34.63
CA GLN A 76 -4.04 -9.36 36.06
C GLN A 76 -2.92 -10.27 36.63
N GLY A 77 -1.69 -10.04 36.16
CA GLY A 77 -0.52 -10.84 36.52
C GLY A 77 0.80 -10.19 36.13
N LYS A 78 1.91 -10.86 36.42
CA LYS A 78 3.25 -10.34 36.12
C LYS A 78 3.57 -10.35 34.61
N VAL A 79 4.25 -9.30 34.16
CA VAL A 79 4.80 -9.16 32.81
C VAL A 79 6.25 -8.71 32.91
N GLU A 80 7.14 -9.42 32.25
CA GLU A 80 8.57 -9.10 32.19
C GLU A 80 8.99 -8.61 30.80
N PHE A 81 9.79 -7.54 30.77
CA PHE A 81 10.50 -7.11 29.58
C PHE A 81 11.92 -7.65 29.64
N VAL A 82 12.38 -8.27 28.57
CA VAL A 82 13.73 -8.85 28.47
C VAL A 82 14.36 -8.40 27.16
N VAL A 83 15.50 -7.73 27.23
CA VAL A 83 16.35 -7.43 26.08
C VAL A 83 17.47 -8.46 26.03
N PRO A 84 17.33 -9.54 25.26
CA PRO A 84 18.29 -10.62 25.23
C PRO A 84 19.55 -10.18 24.47
N LYS A 85 20.73 -10.45 25.03
CA LYS A 85 22.02 -10.13 24.39
C LYS A 85 22.69 -11.34 23.74
N ILE A 86 22.37 -12.56 24.19
CA ILE A 86 22.96 -13.84 23.74
C ILE A 86 21.91 -14.97 23.74
N GLY A 87 22.26 -16.07 23.13
CA GLY A 87 21.47 -17.31 23.15
C GLY A 87 20.29 -17.34 22.17
N ASP A 88 19.38 -18.31 22.34
CA ASP A 88 18.31 -18.54 21.36
C ASP A 88 17.25 -17.44 21.38
N LYS A 89 16.99 -16.82 22.52
CA LYS A 89 16.11 -15.66 22.64
C LYS A 89 16.61 -14.47 21.80
N TYR A 90 17.91 -14.22 21.84
CA TYR A 90 18.55 -13.20 21.00
C TYR A 90 18.39 -13.54 19.51
N LYS A 91 18.64 -14.80 19.13
CA LYS A 91 18.48 -15.26 17.73
C LYS A 91 17.06 -15.03 17.23
N LEU A 92 16.04 -15.30 18.05
CA LEU A 92 14.64 -15.06 17.70
C LEU A 92 14.35 -13.56 17.51
N VAL A 93 14.78 -12.70 18.43
CA VAL A 93 14.61 -11.25 18.32
C VAL A 93 15.34 -10.72 17.08
N PHE A 94 16.55 -11.21 16.81
CA PHE A 94 17.31 -10.85 15.61
C PHE A 94 16.61 -11.31 14.31
N LEU A 95 16.01 -12.50 14.32
CA LEU A 95 15.20 -13.00 13.19
C LEU A 95 13.99 -12.09 12.94
N VAL A 96 13.30 -11.66 14.01
CA VAL A 96 12.18 -10.72 13.91
C VAL A 96 12.63 -9.40 13.30
N LYS A 97 13.77 -8.84 13.74
CA LYS A 97 14.35 -7.62 13.16
C LYS A 97 14.65 -7.77 11.67
N LYS A 98 15.26 -8.89 11.27
CA LYS A 98 15.52 -9.18 9.85
C LYS A 98 14.24 -9.21 9.01
N ASN A 99 13.22 -9.89 9.51
CA ASN A 99 11.93 -9.99 8.81
C ASN A 99 11.22 -8.63 8.73
N ALA A 100 11.25 -7.83 9.80
CA ALA A 100 10.70 -6.48 9.79
C ALA A 100 11.42 -5.60 8.75
N ARG A 101 12.74 -5.72 8.64
CA ARG A 101 13.54 -5.00 7.64
C ARG A 101 13.15 -5.38 6.21
N LEU A 102 13.00 -6.67 5.92
CA LEU A 102 12.58 -7.14 4.59
C LEU A 102 11.20 -6.59 4.19
N LEU A 103 10.24 -6.60 5.13
CA LEU A 103 8.91 -6.02 4.87
C LEU A 103 8.96 -4.51 4.64
N LEU A 104 9.81 -3.79 5.37
CA LEU A 104 10.02 -2.37 5.16
C LEU A 104 10.62 -2.08 3.79
N ASP A 105 11.65 -2.84 3.39
CA ASP A 105 12.29 -2.69 2.08
C ASP A 105 11.30 -2.98 0.94
N GLU A 106 10.42 -3.97 1.08
CA GLU A 106 9.34 -4.27 0.14
C GLU A 106 8.32 -3.12 0.04
N LEU A 107 7.92 -2.55 1.18
CA LEU A 107 7.04 -1.38 1.22
C LEU A 107 7.67 -0.18 0.49
N ILE A 108 8.95 0.09 0.76
CA ILE A 108 9.69 1.19 0.12
C ILE A 108 9.76 1.00 -1.39
N LEU A 109 10.11 -0.21 -1.85
CA LEU A 109 10.13 -0.53 -3.28
C LEU A 109 8.75 -0.35 -3.92
N THR A 110 7.68 -0.72 -3.22
CA THR A 110 6.31 -0.55 -3.70
C THR A 110 5.93 0.92 -3.80
N LYS A 111 6.30 1.75 -2.79
CA LYS A 111 6.11 3.21 -2.83
C LYS A 111 6.89 3.83 -4.00
N MET A 112 8.16 3.48 -4.17
CA MET A 112 8.99 3.98 -5.27
C MET A 112 8.41 3.61 -6.64
N LYS A 113 7.89 2.38 -6.80
CA LYS A 113 7.23 1.97 -8.05
C LYS A 113 5.95 2.77 -8.34
N ARG A 114 5.20 3.16 -7.30
CA ARG A 114 4.00 4.00 -7.44
C ARG A 114 4.34 5.45 -7.78
N GLU A 115 5.45 5.96 -7.24
CA GLU A 115 5.92 7.32 -7.54
C GLU A 115 6.63 7.40 -8.90
N PHE A 116 7.09 6.26 -9.43
CA PHE A 116 7.78 6.23 -10.72
C PHE A 116 6.84 6.67 -11.83
N VAL A 117 7.23 7.72 -12.50
CA VAL A 117 6.57 8.22 -13.71
C VAL A 117 7.42 7.81 -14.91
N ALA A 118 6.81 7.13 -15.88
CA ALA A 118 7.53 6.80 -17.11
C ALA A 118 8.00 8.09 -17.81
N PRO A 119 9.24 8.15 -18.31
CA PRO A 119 9.75 9.34 -19.01
C PRO A 119 8.85 9.81 -20.14
N SER A 120 8.18 8.89 -20.84
CA SER A 120 7.21 9.19 -21.90
C SER A 120 6.00 10.00 -21.39
N VAL A 121 5.51 9.72 -20.17
CA VAL A 121 4.38 10.46 -19.56
C VAL A 121 4.81 11.87 -19.19
N GLU A 122 6.04 12.02 -18.68
CA GLU A 122 6.60 13.34 -18.37
C GLU A 122 6.85 14.17 -19.64
N SER A 123 7.36 13.55 -20.71
CA SER A 123 7.50 14.19 -22.03
C SER A 123 6.14 14.65 -22.56
N LEU A 124 5.14 13.78 -22.53
CA LEU A 124 3.79 14.09 -22.96
C LEU A 124 3.19 15.28 -22.17
N ARG A 125 3.42 15.32 -20.85
CA ARG A 125 3.01 16.46 -20.02
C ARG A 125 3.60 17.78 -20.52
N LYS A 126 4.90 17.77 -20.84
CA LYS A 126 5.63 18.96 -21.33
C LYS A 126 5.16 19.36 -22.73
N ASP A 127 5.06 18.40 -23.65
CA ASP A 127 4.68 18.64 -25.04
C ASP A 127 3.27 19.24 -25.16
N LEU A 128 2.33 18.70 -24.34
CA LEU A 128 0.95 19.18 -24.30
C LEU A 128 0.73 20.31 -23.28
N ARG A 129 1.77 20.78 -22.60
CA ARG A 129 1.73 21.86 -21.57
C ARG A 129 0.67 21.61 -20.50
N LEU A 130 0.52 20.36 -20.07
CA LEU A 130 -0.46 19.98 -19.06
C LEU A 130 0.00 20.41 -17.67
N SER A 131 -0.92 20.94 -16.86
CA SER A 131 -0.66 21.35 -15.47
C SER A 131 -0.43 20.12 -14.55
N LYS A 132 -1.01 18.97 -14.90
CA LYS A 132 -0.90 17.71 -14.14
C LYS A 132 -0.32 16.60 -15.02
N LEU A 133 0.33 15.61 -14.38
CA LEU A 133 0.81 14.42 -15.06
C LEU A 133 -0.37 13.58 -15.60
N PRO A 134 -0.39 13.25 -16.90
CA PRO A 134 -1.41 12.40 -17.50
C PRO A 134 -1.12 10.92 -17.20
N ARG A 135 -1.28 10.51 -15.92
CA ARG A 135 -1.03 9.13 -15.48
C ARG A 135 -1.99 8.13 -16.09
N ARG A 136 -3.23 8.56 -16.36
CA ARG A 136 -4.24 7.79 -17.06
C ARG A 136 -4.58 8.48 -18.38
N ILE A 137 -4.44 7.73 -19.46
CA ILE A 137 -4.70 8.19 -20.82
C ILE A 137 -5.71 7.21 -21.42
N GLU A 138 -6.79 7.74 -21.95
CA GLU A 138 -7.82 6.98 -22.65
C GLU A 138 -7.85 7.44 -24.11
N CYS A 139 -7.90 6.48 -25.02
CA CYS A 139 -8.02 6.75 -26.44
C CYS A 139 -9.23 6.00 -26.96
N PHE A 140 -10.07 6.72 -27.69
CA PHE A 140 -11.30 6.22 -28.29
C PHE A 140 -11.15 6.19 -29.80
N ASP A 141 -11.69 5.15 -30.42
CA ASP A 141 -11.78 4.97 -31.86
C ASP A 141 -13.21 4.60 -32.20
N ILE A 142 -13.78 5.31 -33.19
CA ILE A 142 -15.14 5.06 -33.72
C ILE A 142 -15.02 4.33 -35.03
N SER A 143 -15.72 3.22 -35.16
CA SER A 143 -15.75 2.41 -36.38
C SER A 143 -17.16 2.14 -36.81
N HIS A 144 -17.40 2.29 -38.11
CA HIS A 144 -18.71 2.00 -38.75
C HIS A 144 -18.60 0.67 -39.50
N ILE A 145 -19.47 -0.28 -39.17
CA ILE A 145 -19.53 -1.57 -39.86
C ILE A 145 -20.69 -1.48 -40.87
N GLN A 146 -20.33 -1.47 -42.16
CA GLN A 146 -21.28 -1.47 -43.28
C GLN A 146 -22.37 -0.38 -43.22
N GLY A 147 -22.12 0.75 -42.55
CA GLY A 147 -23.04 1.88 -42.47
C GLY A 147 -24.22 1.74 -41.53
N THR A 148 -24.40 0.60 -40.86
CA THR A 148 -25.57 0.35 -40.01
C THR A 148 -25.23 0.23 -38.51
N ASP A 149 -24.08 -0.31 -38.15
CA ASP A 149 -23.70 -0.48 -36.77
C ASP A 149 -22.43 0.34 -36.45
N THR A 150 -22.59 1.33 -35.59
CA THR A 150 -21.47 2.13 -35.08
C THR A 150 -20.98 1.55 -33.77
N VAL A 151 -19.70 1.27 -33.68
CA VAL A 151 -19.06 0.76 -32.49
C VAL A 151 -17.88 1.65 -32.10
N ALA A 152 -17.62 1.75 -30.82
CA ALA A 152 -16.43 2.43 -30.32
C ALA A 152 -15.58 1.49 -29.49
N SER A 153 -14.27 1.65 -29.59
CA SER A 153 -13.30 0.99 -28.74
C SER A 153 -12.56 2.00 -27.88
N MET A 154 -12.31 1.62 -26.64
CA MET A 154 -11.50 2.40 -25.71
C MET A 154 -10.29 1.59 -25.29
N VAL A 155 -9.10 2.16 -25.48
CA VAL A 155 -7.86 1.65 -24.93
C VAL A 155 -7.39 2.55 -23.78
N VAL A 156 -6.76 1.95 -22.78
CA VAL A 156 -6.36 2.66 -21.57
C VAL A 156 -4.88 2.42 -21.32
N PHE A 157 -4.16 3.50 -21.03
CA PHE A 157 -2.79 3.47 -20.54
C PHE A 157 -2.76 4.05 -19.14
N VAL A 158 -2.00 3.40 -18.25
CA VAL A 158 -1.72 3.88 -16.90
C VAL A 158 -0.22 3.92 -16.70
N ASP A 159 0.29 5.08 -16.30
CA ASP A 159 1.72 5.33 -16.11
C ASP A 159 2.58 4.90 -17.34
N GLY A 160 2.06 5.18 -18.55
CA GLY A 160 2.72 4.89 -19.82
C GLY A 160 2.65 3.43 -20.27
N LYS A 161 1.91 2.56 -19.58
CA LYS A 161 1.74 1.14 -19.92
C LYS A 161 0.29 0.81 -20.25
N PRO A 162 0.04 -0.06 -21.26
CA PRO A 162 -1.31 -0.49 -21.58
C PRO A 162 -1.96 -1.25 -20.41
N LYS A 163 -3.15 -0.83 -20.00
CA LYS A 163 -3.96 -1.48 -18.98
C LYS A 163 -5.13 -2.21 -19.62
N LYS A 164 -4.87 -3.39 -20.16
CA LYS A 164 -5.83 -4.18 -20.95
C LYS A 164 -7.11 -4.54 -20.20
N SER A 165 -7.06 -4.65 -18.86
CA SER A 165 -8.26 -4.91 -18.03
C SER A 165 -9.32 -3.80 -18.10
N ASP A 166 -8.88 -2.58 -18.46
CA ASP A 166 -9.73 -1.40 -18.52
C ASP A 166 -10.21 -1.10 -19.95
N TYR A 167 -9.80 -1.90 -20.94
CA TYR A 167 -10.28 -1.75 -22.32
C TYR A 167 -11.78 -2.01 -22.39
N ARG A 168 -12.49 -1.21 -23.18
CA ARG A 168 -13.96 -1.31 -23.35
C ARG A 168 -14.31 -1.25 -24.84
N LYS A 169 -15.44 -1.88 -25.14
CA LYS A 169 -16.12 -1.75 -26.42
C LYS A 169 -17.55 -1.24 -26.15
N PHE A 170 -18.00 -0.31 -26.96
CA PHE A 170 -19.30 0.31 -26.84
C PHE A 170 -20.08 0.12 -28.15
N LYS A 171 -21.34 -0.28 -28.04
CA LYS A 171 -22.29 -0.14 -29.15
C LYS A 171 -22.86 1.27 -29.06
N ILE A 172 -22.73 2.04 -30.12
CA ILE A 172 -23.24 3.40 -30.21
C ILE A 172 -24.72 3.33 -30.59
N MET A 173 -25.54 4.02 -29.84
CA MET A 173 -26.99 4.01 -30.02
C MET A 173 -27.49 5.21 -30.85
N ALA A 174 -26.75 6.26 -30.88
CA ALA A 174 -26.99 7.49 -31.61
C ALA A 174 -26.16 7.48 -32.91
N VAL A 175 -26.50 8.01 -33.97
CA VAL A 175 -27.38 9.02 -34.48
C VAL A 175 -26.93 9.25 -35.89
N MET A 176 -27.82 9.12 -36.78
CA MET A 176 -27.62 9.69 -38.11
C MET A 176 -27.82 11.21 -37.97
N ASN A 177 -26.97 11.99 -38.61
CA ASN A 177 -27.18 13.42 -38.74
C ASN A 177 -28.45 13.68 -39.61
N GLU A 178 -28.86 14.92 -39.76
CA GLU A 178 -30.05 15.29 -40.58
C GLU A 178 -29.96 14.79 -42.03
N THR A 179 -28.77 14.43 -42.51
CA THR A 179 -28.54 13.87 -43.86
C THR A 179 -28.53 12.35 -43.90
N GLY A 180 -28.75 11.66 -42.76
CA GLY A 180 -28.79 10.20 -42.69
C GLY A 180 -27.40 9.53 -42.71
N THR A 181 -26.31 10.30 -42.53
CA THR A 181 -24.94 9.78 -42.45
C THR A 181 -24.50 9.64 -40.98
N PRO A 182 -23.63 8.66 -40.65
CA PRO A 182 -23.06 8.52 -39.32
C PRO A 182 -22.31 9.80 -38.90
N ASP A 183 -22.55 10.24 -37.67
CA ASP A 183 -21.89 11.42 -37.12
C ASP A 183 -20.88 11.00 -36.04
N ASP A 184 -19.57 11.12 -36.37
CA ASP A 184 -18.48 10.76 -35.49
C ASP A 184 -18.40 11.64 -34.23
N PHE A 185 -18.81 12.92 -34.34
CA PHE A 185 -18.79 13.83 -33.20
C PHE A 185 -19.87 13.47 -32.18
N LEU A 186 -21.08 13.14 -32.64
CA LEU A 186 -22.15 12.67 -31.75
C LEU A 186 -21.81 11.32 -31.16
N SER A 187 -21.26 10.40 -31.95
CA SER A 187 -20.78 9.10 -31.49
C SER A 187 -19.71 9.23 -30.42
N MET A 188 -18.70 10.09 -30.64
CA MET A 188 -17.62 10.37 -29.66
C MET A 188 -18.20 10.98 -28.38
N ARG A 189 -19.12 11.93 -28.50
CA ARG A 189 -19.80 12.55 -27.35
C ARG A 189 -20.54 11.50 -26.53
N GLU A 190 -21.30 10.60 -27.17
CA GLU A 190 -22.00 9.51 -26.47
C GLU A 190 -21.04 8.65 -25.67
N VAL A 191 -19.90 8.23 -26.24
CA VAL A 191 -18.91 7.35 -25.58
C VAL A 191 -18.26 8.03 -24.38
N ILE A 192 -17.88 9.29 -24.51
CA ILE A 192 -17.20 10.02 -23.43
C ILE A 192 -18.12 10.28 -22.23
N TYR A 193 -19.43 10.43 -22.46
CA TYR A 193 -20.41 10.68 -21.39
C TYR A 193 -21.02 9.40 -20.77
N ARG A 194 -20.62 8.22 -21.24
CA ARG A 194 -21.00 6.92 -20.64
C ARG A 194 -20.01 6.45 -19.59
#